data_f33ae235216892dacb19daab50a557b7
#
_entry.id   f33ae235216892dacb19daab50a557b7
#
_cell.length_a   1.000
_cell.length_b   1.000
_cell.length_c   1.000
_cell.angle_alpha   90.00
_cell.angle_beta   90.00
_cell.angle_gamma   90.00
#
_symmetry.space_group_name_H-M   'P 1'
#
loop_
_entity.id
_entity.type
_entity.pdbx_description
1 polymer ?
#
loop_
_entity_poly.entity_id
_entity_poly.type
_entity_poly.pdbx_seq_one_letter_code
_entity_poly.pdbx_strand_id
1 'polypeptide(L)'
;RKHEFLDVATMRKLYDFWKADEAKDKDGNELFLGREKYAIFRDLGLFLFMYLGNGQNLADTLRLTYDELYYATHGKQLRFLRHKTRERNESASEVIFPVTPEIQEILNRYGNVPKLGRRVFPIMSELITPEQEIWVIQRYNRYIREHMAKVAKLLDMEQVPSPTWARHSFA
;
A
#
# COMPACT_ATOMS: atom_id res chain seq x y z
N ARG A 1 -3.62 15.95 -21.66
CA ARG A 1 -3.16 14.71 -21.10
C ARG A 1 -3.46 14.61 -19.62
N LYS A 2 -3.96 13.50 -19.22
CA LYS A 2 -4.36 13.29 -17.84
C LYS A 2 -3.16 13.03 -16.95
N HIS A 3 -3.15 13.70 -15.81
CA HIS A 3 -2.12 13.47 -14.80
C HIS A 3 -2.61 12.40 -13.83
N GLU A 4 -1.90 11.27 -13.80
CA GLU A 4 -2.27 10.14 -12.93
C GLU A 4 -1.40 10.14 -11.69
N PHE A 5 -1.42 11.28 -10.99
CA PHE A 5 -0.69 11.40 -9.75
C PHE A 5 -1.41 12.35 -8.80
N LEU A 6 -1.08 12.22 -7.51
CA LEU A 6 -1.60 13.11 -6.47
C LEU A 6 -0.44 13.94 -5.93
N ASP A 7 -0.72 15.20 -5.59
CA ASP A 7 0.31 16.05 -5.02
C ASP A 7 0.52 15.72 -3.55
N VAL A 8 1.57 16.32 -2.97
CA VAL A 8 1.96 16.05 -1.58
C VAL A 8 0.86 16.43 -0.62
N ALA A 9 0.16 17.54 -0.88
CA ALA A 9 -0.91 17.99 0.00
C ALA A 9 -2.06 16.98 0.03
N THR A 10 -2.42 16.42 -1.13
CA THR A 10 -3.46 15.39 -1.20
C THR A 10 -3.03 14.11 -0.49
N MET A 11 -1.78 13.71 -0.68
CA MET A 11 -1.26 12.53 0.00
C MET A 11 -1.27 12.72 1.51
N ARG A 12 -0.93 13.92 2.00
CA ARG A 12 -1.00 14.24 3.42
C ARG A 12 -2.43 14.15 3.93
N LYS A 13 -3.38 14.67 3.16
CA LYS A 13 -4.79 14.60 3.51
C LYS A 13 -5.27 13.16 3.63
N LEU A 14 -4.86 12.31 2.70
CA LEU A 14 -5.18 10.89 2.75
C LEU A 14 -4.57 10.22 3.97
N TYR A 15 -3.32 10.52 4.26
CA TYR A 15 -2.65 9.93 5.42
C TYR A 15 -3.32 10.36 6.73
N ASP A 16 -3.64 11.65 6.86
CA ASP A 16 -4.28 12.16 8.07
C ASP A 16 -5.65 11.52 8.28
N PHE A 17 -6.41 11.35 7.18
CA PHE A 17 -7.68 10.65 7.24
C PHE A 17 -7.49 9.20 7.69
N TRP A 18 -6.50 8.53 7.12
CA TRP A 18 -6.19 7.15 7.48
C TRP A 18 -5.79 7.03 8.94
N LYS A 19 -4.94 7.94 9.40
CA LYS A 19 -4.44 7.90 10.77
C LYS A 19 -5.53 8.14 11.79
N ALA A 20 -6.47 9.01 11.49
CA ALA A 20 -7.60 9.28 12.39
C ALA A 20 -8.50 8.05 12.57
N ASP A 21 -8.48 7.14 11.60
CA ASP A 21 -9.15 5.85 11.70
C ASP A 21 -10.66 5.96 11.93
N GLU A 22 -11.27 7.01 11.39
CA GLU A 22 -12.71 7.16 11.47
C GLU A 22 -13.23 7.99 10.29
N ALA A 23 -14.44 7.67 9.85
CA ALA A 23 -15.11 8.37 8.77
C ALA A 23 -16.52 8.69 9.24
N LYS A 24 -16.78 9.95 9.54
CA LYS A 24 -18.06 10.37 10.11
C LYS A 24 -18.77 11.34 9.20
N ASP A 25 -20.10 11.29 9.22
CA ASP A 25 -20.92 12.26 8.51
C ASP A 25 -21.06 13.53 9.36
N LYS A 26 -21.90 14.46 8.88
CA LYS A 26 -22.11 15.75 9.56
C LYS A 26 -22.70 15.60 10.96
N ASP A 27 -23.44 14.51 11.17
CA ASP A 27 -24.11 14.27 12.44
C ASP A 27 -23.28 13.42 13.40
N GLY A 28 -22.05 13.12 13.03
CA GLY A 28 -21.14 12.32 13.85
C GLY A 28 -21.35 10.85 13.74
N ASN A 29 -22.16 10.36 12.80
CA ASN A 29 -22.38 8.94 12.60
C ASN A 29 -21.25 8.34 11.76
N GLU A 30 -20.77 7.16 12.15
CA GLU A 30 -19.73 6.47 11.40
C GLU A 30 -20.29 5.99 10.06
N LEU A 31 -19.55 6.29 8.98
CA LEU A 31 -19.95 5.93 7.63
C LEU A 31 -19.51 4.52 7.26
N PHE A 32 -18.39 4.06 7.82
CA PHE A 32 -17.86 2.72 7.57
C PHE A 32 -17.79 1.97 8.89
N LEU A 33 -18.29 0.74 8.89
CA LEU A 33 -18.36 -0.07 10.11
C LEU A 33 -17.86 -1.48 9.84
N GLY A 34 -17.39 -2.14 10.88
CA GLY A 34 -17.06 -3.56 10.87
C GLY A 34 -16.04 -3.94 9.83
N ARG A 35 -16.33 -5.01 9.09
CA ARG A 35 -15.42 -5.54 8.08
C ARG A 35 -15.15 -4.56 6.95
N GLU A 36 -16.17 -3.80 6.58
CA GLU A 36 -16.02 -2.81 5.52
C GLU A 36 -15.04 -1.73 5.95
N LYS A 37 -15.16 -1.22 7.16
CA LYS A 37 -14.24 -0.22 7.67
C LYS A 37 -12.82 -0.76 7.67
N TYR A 38 -12.63 -1.97 8.18
CA TYR A 38 -11.32 -2.58 8.23
C TYR A 38 -10.71 -2.68 6.82
N ALA A 39 -11.48 -3.16 5.86
CA ALA A 39 -11.00 -3.35 4.50
C ALA A 39 -10.64 -2.04 3.82
N ILE A 40 -11.47 -1.00 4.02
CA ILE A 40 -11.20 0.31 3.43
C ILE A 40 -9.92 0.91 3.99
N PHE A 41 -9.76 0.89 5.30
CA PHE A 41 -8.58 1.48 5.93
C PHE A 41 -7.32 0.64 5.66
N ARG A 42 -7.44 -0.69 5.58
CA ARG A 42 -6.33 -1.54 5.16
C ARG A 42 -5.87 -1.16 3.75
N ASP A 43 -6.81 -1.03 2.82
CA ASP A 43 -6.49 -0.76 1.43
C ASP A 43 -5.94 0.65 1.23
N LEU A 44 -6.48 1.62 1.96
CA LEU A 44 -5.88 2.96 1.97
C LEU A 44 -4.47 2.91 2.54
N GLY A 45 -4.28 2.13 3.60
CA GLY A 45 -2.95 1.94 4.18
C GLY A 45 -1.98 1.33 3.19
N LEU A 46 -2.42 0.34 2.40
CA LEU A 46 -1.58 -0.24 1.35
C LEU A 46 -1.21 0.80 0.29
N PHE A 47 -2.17 1.61 -0.13
CA PHE A 47 -1.90 2.66 -1.10
C PHE A 47 -0.85 3.66 -0.58
N LEU A 48 -1.03 4.09 0.67
CA LEU A 48 -0.07 5.02 1.29
C LEU A 48 1.30 4.36 1.47
N PHE A 49 1.32 3.09 1.83
CA PHE A 49 2.58 2.35 1.97
C PHE A 49 3.35 2.31 0.66
N MET A 50 2.65 2.05 -0.45
CA MET A 50 3.28 2.03 -1.77
C MET A 50 3.92 3.38 -2.10
N TYR A 51 3.23 4.46 -1.78
CA TYR A 51 3.76 5.80 -2.02
C TYR A 51 4.97 6.08 -1.12
N LEU A 52 4.83 5.83 0.18
CA LEU A 52 5.88 6.11 1.16
C LEU A 52 7.09 5.20 0.99
N GLY A 53 6.90 4.02 0.44
CA GLY A 53 7.97 3.05 0.21
C GLY A 53 8.62 3.19 -1.14
N ASN A 54 8.88 4.40 -1.58
CA ASN A 54 9.58 4.71 -2.83
C ASN A 54 8.79 4.32 -4.08
N GLY A 55 7.48 4.46 -4.03
CA GLY A 55 6.65 4.27 -5.20
C GLY A 55 6.58 2.84 -5.68
N GLN A 56 6.30 1.92 -4.78
CA GLN A 56 6.14 0.51 -5.10
C GLN A 56 4.91 0.27 -5.95
N ASN A 57 4.92 -0.80 -6.74
CA ASN A 57 3.69 -1.28 -7.32
C ASN A 57 3.06 -2.32 -6.36
N LEU A 58 1.81 -2.68 -6.62
CA LEU A 58 1.08 -3.56 -5.71
C LEU A 58 1.74 -4.92 -5.58
N ALA A 59 2.23 -5.49 -6.69
CA ALA A 59 2.88 -6.79 -6.65
C ALA A 59 4.11 -6.78 -5.73
N ASP A 60 4.92 -5.72 -5.84
CA ASP A 60 6.12 -5.59 -4.99
C ASP A 60 5.72 -5.53 -3.52
N THR A 61 4.68 -4.77 -3.20
CA THR A 61 4.21 -4.60 -1.83
C THR A 61 3.69 -5.92 -1.25
N LEU A 62 2.90 -6.64 -2.03
CA LEU A 62 2.32 -7.90 -1.54
C LEU A 62 3.36 -9.01 -1.41
N ARG A 63 4.46 -8.94 -2.18
CA ARG A 63 5.56 -9.90 -2.10
C ARG A 63 6.60 -9.57 -1.04
N LEU A 64 6.55 -8.37 -0.49
CA LEU A 64 7.55 -7.87 0.44
C LEU A 64 7.69 -8.80 1.66
N THR A 65 8.94 -9.05 2.08
CA THR A 65 9.22 -9.87 3.25
C THR A 65 10.13 -9.13 4.21
N TYR A 66 10.09 -9.54 5.48
CA TYR A 66 11.09 -9.10 6.45
C TYR A 66 12.34 -9.91 6.19
N ASP A 67 13.36 -9.31 5.59
CA ASP A 67 14.57 -10.02 5.21
C ASP A 67 15.75 -9.63 6.11
N GLU A 68 16.95 -10.08 5.70
CA GLU A 68 18.15 -9.83 6.49
C GLU A 68 18.43 -8.34 6.66
N LEU A 69 18.13 -7.53 5.65
CA LEU A 69 18.36 -6.09 5.74
C LEU A 69 17.53 -5.46 6.84
N TYR A 70 16.28 -5.89 6.96
CA TYR A 70 15.40 -5.39 8.02
C TYR A 70 16.04 -5.64 9.39
N TYR A 71 16.53 -6.84 9.62
CA TYR A 71 17.14 -7.18 10.91
C TYR A 71 18.52 -6.56 11.09
N ALA A 72 19.32 -6.49 10.02
CA ALA A 72 20.62 -5.85 10.09
C ALA A 72 20.53 -4.36 10.40
N THR A 73 19.44 -3.72 10.02
CA THR A 73 19.22 -2.31 10.29
C THR A 73 18.32 -2.05 11.50
N HIS A 74 18.05 -3.07 12.29
CA HIS A 74 17.19 -2.97 13.48
C HIS A 74 15.80 -2.44 13.14
N GLY A 75 15.24 -2.93 12.03
CA GLY A 75 13.91 -2.56 11.60
C GLY A 75 13.80 -1.21 10.91
N LYS A 76 14.93 -0.63 10.50
CA LYS A 76 14.92 0.71 9.92
C LYS A 76 14.80 0.74 8.41
N GLN A 77 15.08 -0.39 7.74
CA GLN A 77 15.03 -0.44 6.27
C GLN A 77 14.37 -1.72 5.79
N LEU A 78 13.68 -1.60 4.68
CA LEU A 78 13.13 -2.72 3.92
C LEU A 78 13.59 -2.58 2.48
N ARG A 79 13.46 -3.66 1.70
CA ARG A 79 13.82 -3.61 0.28
C ARG A 79 12.91 -4.51 -0.52
N PHE A 80 12.81 -4.18 -1.80
CA PHE A 80 12.11 -5.03 -2.74
C PHE A 80 12.87 -5.02 -4.07
N LEU A 81 12.58 -6.01 -4.92
CA LEU A 81 13.15 -6.09 -6.25
C LEU A 81 12.13 -5.59 -7.26
N ARG A 82 12.51 -4.54 -7.99
CA ARG A 82 11.65 -3.99 -9.04
C ARG A 82 12.03 -4.63 -10.35
N HIS A 83 11.12 -5.40 -10.91
CA HIS A 83 11.35 -6.06 -12.18
C HIS A 83 10.88 -5.19 -13.34
N LYS A 84 11.69 -5.16 -14.40
CA LYS A 84 11.30 -4.47 -15.62
C LYS A 84 10.53 -5.45 -16.48
N THR A 85 9.25 -5.20 -16.69
CA THR A 85 8.39 -6.14 -17.37
C THR A 85 8.60 -6.17 -18.87
N ARG A 86 9.18 -5.11 -19.41
CA ARG A 86 9.36 -5.01 -20.86
C ARG A 86 10.69 -5.50 -21.35
N GLU A 87 11.65 -5.63 -20.49
CA GLU A 87 13.00 -5.97 -20.86
C GLU A 87 13.17 -7.46 -20.96
N ARG A 88 13.87 -7.87 -21.99
CA ARG A 88 14.21 -9.29 -22.11
C ARG A 88 15.25 -9.68 -21.09
N ASN A 89 16.11 -8.75 -20.76
CA ASN A 89 17.07 -8.97 -19.68
C ASN A 89 16.33 -8.78 -18.38
N GLU A 90 16.10 -9.85 -17.70
CA GLU A 90 15.41 -9.75 -16.42
C GLU A 90 16.29 -9.20 -15.36
N SER A 91 16.84 -8.05 -15.57
CA SER A 91 17.56 -7.39 -14.51
C SER A 91 16.56 -6.81 -13.55
N ALA A 92 16.66 -7.20 -12.30
CA ALA A 92 15.86 -6.63 -11.23
C ALA A 92 16.68 -5.57 -10.53
N SER A 93 16.07 -4.43 -10.26
CA SER A 93 16.71 -3.36 -9.48
C SER A 93 16.31 -3.51 -8.03
N GLU A 94 17.29 -3.49 -7.15
CA GLU A 94 17.01 -3.49 -5.73
C GLU A 94 16.65 -2.07 -5.29
N VAL A 95 15.53 -1.93 -4.58
CA VAL A 95 15.08 -0.65 -4.06
C VAL A 95 14.99 -0.76 -2.54
N ILE A 96 15.79 0.05 -1.86
CA ILE A 96 15.80 0.11 -0.41
C ILE A 96 15.05 1.35 0.03
N PHE A 97 14.19 1.22 1.02
CA PHE A 97 13.45 2.37 1.53
C PHE A 97 13.43 2.35 3.06
N PRO A 98 13.38 3.53 3.67
CA PRO A 98 13.38 3.62 5.14
C PRO A 98 12.01 3.31 5.71
N VAL A 99 12.00 2.70 6.88
CA VAL A 99 10.77 2.51 7.67
C VAL A 99 10.57 3.79 8.46
N THR A 100 9.86 4.74 7.86
CA THR A 100 9.54 6.00 8.50
C THR A 100 8.48 5.79 9.58
N PRO A 101 8.24 6.79 10.45
CA PRO A 101 7.16 6.69 11.43
C PRO A 101 5.81 6.39 10.79
N GLU A 102 5.52 6.99 9.63
CA GLU A 102 4.27 6.74 8.92
C GLU A 102 4.17 5.30 8.43
N ILE A 103 5.25 4.78 7.86
CA ILE A 103 5.29 3.38 7.44
C ILE A 103 5.14 2.46 8.64
N GLN A 104 5.82 2.77 9.74
CA GLN A 104 5.72 1.96 10.95
C GLN A 104 4.28 1.90 11.46
N GLU A 105 3.56 3.00 11.38
CA GLU A 105 2.16 3.05 11.80
C GLU A 105 1.31 2.10 10.95
N ILE A 106 1.55 2.07 9.64
CA ILE A 106 0.83 1.17 8.75
C ILE A 106 1.16 -0.29 9.09
N LEU A 107 2.42 -0.58 9.32
CA LEU A 107 2.85 -1.93 9.70
C LEU A 107 2.23 -2.36 11.03
N ASN A 108 2.14 -1.44 11.99
CA ASN A 108 1.55 -1.75 13.29
C ASN A 108 0.08 -2.14 13.17
N ARG A 109 -0.66 -1.52 12.24
CA ARG A 109 -2.09 -1.78 12.09
C ARG A 109 -2.37 -2.99 11.20
N TYR A 110 -1.63 -3.14 10.12
CA TYR A 110 -1.99 -4.12 9.08
C TYR A 110 -0.89 -5.09 8.71
N GLY A 111 0.31 -4.92 9.24
CA GLY A 111 1.42 -5.83 8.93
C GLY A 111 1.41 -7.08 9.80
N ASN A 112 2.11 -8.09 9.33
CA ASN A 112 2.41 -9.25 10.16
C ASN A 112 3.43 -8.89 11.22
N VAL A 113 3.44 -9.65 12.31
CA VAL A 113 4.51 -9.57 13.28
C VAL A 113 5.81 -9.96 12.57
N PRO A 114 6.87 -9.16 12.67
CA PRO A 114 8.12 -9.45 11.96
C PRO A 114 8.71 -10.80 12.32
N LYS A 115 9.13 -11.51 11.29
CA LYS A 115 9.86 -12.76 11.40
C LYS A 115 10.63 -12.93 10.10
N LEU A 116 11.88 -13.34 10.20
CA LEU A 116 12.74 -13.47 9.02
C LEU A 116 12.07 -14.35 7.95
N GLY A 117 11.94 -13.80 6.74
CA GLY A 117 11.34 -14.48 5.61
C GLY A 117 9.83 -14.41 5.54
N ARG A 118 9.17 -13.87 6.56
CA ARG A 118 7.70 -13.75 6.56
C ARG A 118 7.27 -12.57 5.70
N ARG A 119 6.13 -12.72 5.03
CA ARG A 119 5.51 -11.59 4.31
C ARG A 119 5.24 -10.44 5.27
N VAL A 120 5.48 -9.23 4.78
CA VAL A 120 5.20 -8.03 5.57
C VAL A 120 3.70 -7.86 5.79
N PHE A 121 2.90 -8.14 4.76
CA PHE A 121 1.44 -8.06 4.86
C PHE A 121 0.82 -9.46 4.76
N PRO A 122 -0.22 -9.75 5.56
CA PRO A 122 -0.85 -11.08 5.58
C PRO A 122 -1.88 -11.22 4.46
N ILE A 123 -1.47 -11.00 3.23
CA ILE A 123 -2.35 -11.04 2.07
C ILE A 123 -2.00 -12.22 1.17
N MET A 124 -0.73 -12.37 0.82
CA MET A 124 -0.29 -13.53 0.06
C MET A 124 0.15 -14.64 1.01
N SER A 125 -0.28 -15.87 0.73
CA SER A 125 0.18 -17.03 1.47
C SER A 125 1.65 -17.29 1.20
N GLU A 126 2.35 -17.88 2.17
CA GLU A 126 3.76 -18.27 2.00
C GLU A 126 3.91 -19.34 0.92
N LEU A 127 2.89 -20.17 0.76
CA LEU A 127 2.91 -21.28 -0.20
C LEU A 127 1.98 -21.02 -1.37
N ILE A 128 2.12 -19.84 -1.97
CA ILE A 128 1.25 -19.44 -3.07
C ILE A 128 1.86 -19.86 -4.41
N THR A 129 1.02 -20.35 -5.33
CA THR A 129 1.48 -20.67 -6.69
C THR A 129 1.51 -19.40 -7.54
N PRO A 130 2.29 -19.41 -8.66
CA PRO A 130 2.30 -18.23 -9.53
C PRO A 130 0.94 -17.82 -10.06
N GLU A 131 0.06 -18.78 -10.35
CA GLU A 131 -1.30 -18.47 -10.82
C GLU A 131 -2.12 -17.81 -9.72
N GLN A 132 -2.02 -18.34 -8.51
CA GLN A 132 -2.72 -17.77 -7.36
C GLN A 132 -2.20 -16.37 -7.04
N GLU A 133 -0.91 -16.16 -7.21
CA GLU A 133 -0.30 -14.85 -6.97
C GLU A 133 -0.89 -13.79 -7.90
N ILE A 134 -0.97 -14.11 -9.21
CA ILE A 134 -1.56 -13.19 -10.17
C ILE A 134 -3.00 -12.87 -9.77
N TRP A 135 -3.74 -13.88 -9.36
CA TRP A 135 -5.14 -13.75 -8.98
C TRP A 135 -5.32 -12.84 -7.77
N VAL A 136 -4.47 -13.00 -6.76
CA VAL A 136 -4.50 -12.16 -5.56
C VAL A 136 -4.18 -10.72 -5.91
N ILE A 137 -3.17 -10.50 -6.75
CA ILE A 137 -2.78 -9.14 -7.17
C ILE A 137 -3.94 -8.47 -7.90
N GLN A 138 -4.59 -9.17 -8.84
CA GLN A 138 -5.73 -8.63 -9.56
C GLN A 138 -6.89 -8.29 -8.63
N ARG A 139 -7.16 -9.17 -7.68
CA ARG A 139 -8.24 -8.97 -6.71
C ARG A 139 -7.99 -7.74 -5.85
N TYR A 140 -6.79 -7.60 -5.31
CA TYR A 140 -6.48 -6.46 -4.44
C TYR A 140 -6.36 -5.16 -5.23
N ASN A 141 -5.93 -5.24 -6.47
CA ASN A 141 -5.94 -4.07 -7.34
C ASN A 141 -7.37 -3.52 -7.47
N ARG A 142 -8.34 -4.43 -7.68
CA ARG A 142 -9.75 -4.04 -7.75
C ARG A 142 -10.28 -3.52 -6.43
N TYR A 143 -9.96 -4.21 -5.32
CA TYR A 143 -10.41 -3.78 -3.99
C TYR A 143 -9.89 -2.38 -3.65
N ILE A 144 -8.62 -2.14 -3.89
CA ILE A 144 -8.02 -0.83 -3.58
C ILE A 144 -8.70 0.25 -4.40
N ARG A 145 -8.94 0.01 -5.70
CA ARG A 145 -9.63 1.01 -6.51
C ARG A 145 -11.03 1.29 -6.00
N GLU A 146 -11.78 0.26 -5.64
CA GLU A 146 -13.14 0.43 -5.14
C GLU A 146 -13.15 1.18 -3.82
N HIS A 147 -12.23 0.84 -2.93
CA HIS A 147 -12.16 1.50 -1.63
C HIS A 147 -11.64 2.94 -1.74
N MET A 148 -10.67 3.18 -2.63
CA MET A 148 -10.20 4.54 -2.88
C MET A 148 -11.32 5.41 -3.46
N ALA A 149 -12.23 4.84 -4.25
CA ALA A 149 -13.38 5.59 -4.75
C ALA A 149 -14.27 6.08 -3.60
N LYS A 150 -14.48 5.23 -2.61
CA LYS A 150 -15.28 5.61 -1.44
C LYS A 150 -14.60 6.70 -0.62
N VAL A 151 -13.29 6.56 -0.42
CA VAL A 151 -12.50 7.56 0.32
C VAL A 151 -12.47 8.89 -0.45
N ALA A 152 -12.26 8.84 -1.75
CA ALA A 152 -12.19 10.04 -2.58
C ALA A 152 -13.51 10.81 -2.54
N LYS A 153 -14.63 10.08 -2.59
CA LYS A 153 -15.95 10.70 -2.51
C LYS A 153 -16.15 11.38 -1.16
N LEU A 154 -15.74 10.72 -0.09
CA LEU A 154 -15.87 11.27 1.26
C LEU A 154 -15.01 12.51 1.45
N LEU A 155 -13.81 12.52 0.90
CA LEU A 155 -12.87 13.63 1.02
C LEU A 155 -13.06 14.67 -0.08
N ASP A 156 -14.09 14.51 -0.92
CA ASP A 156 -14.42 15.45 -1.98
C ASP A 156 -13.25 15.66 -2.95
N MET A 157 -12.61 14.58 -3.31
CA MET A 157 -11.49 14.61 -4.26
C MET A 157 -12.04 14.56 -5.69
N GLU A 158 -11.39 15.33 -6.58
CA GLU A 158 -11.80 15.36 -7.98
C GLU A 158 -11.47 14.08 -8.73
N GLN A 159 -10.42 13.39 -8.28
CA GLN A 159 -9.92 12.21 -8.96
C GLN A 159 -9.92 11.01 -8.02
N VAL A 160 -10.16 9.83 -8.60
CA VAL A 160 -10.10 8.57 -7.87
C VAL A 160 -8.83 7.84 -8.29
N PRO A 161 -7.84 7.77 -7.41
CA PRO A 161 -6.59 7.10 -7.78
C PRO A 161 -6.74 5.59 -7.80
N SER A 162 -5.95 4.95 -8.66
CA SER A 162 -5.75 3.51 -8.66
C SER A 162 -4.40 3.21 -8.02
N PRO A 163 -4.07 1.94 -7.75
CA PRO A 163 -2.78 1.62 -7.13
C PRO A 163 -1.56 2.16 -7.86
N THR A 164 -1.59 2.22 -9.19
CA THR A 164 -0.46 2.74 -9.96
C THR A 164 -0.15 4.21 -9.65
N TRP A 165 -1.15 4.95 -9.16
CA TRP A 165 -0.95 6.36 -8.83
C TRP A 165 0.00 6.55 -7.65
N ALA A 166 0.11 5.56 -6.77
CA ALA A 166 1.07 5.63 -5.67
C ALA A 166 2.49 5.76 -6.21
N ARG A 167 2.80 4.98 -7.25
CA ARG A 167 4.11 5.03 -7.90
C ARG A 167 4.31 6.32 -8.67
N HIS A 168 3.31 6.74 -9.44
CA HIS A 168 3.40 7.98 -10.21
C HIS A 168 3.53 9.20 -9.30
N SER A 169 2.83 9.18 -8.17
CA SER A 169 2.87 10.31 -7.24
C SER A 169 4.20 10.44 -6.53
N PHE A 170 4.90 9.33 -6.34
CA PHE A 170 6.22 9.36 -5.73
C PHE A 170 7.23 10.04 -6.65
N ALA A 171 7.15 9.73 -7.93
CA ALA A 171 8.06 10.33 -8.90
C ALA A 171 7.77 11.81 -9.08
#